data_9fefabd242c05ffa2b6bed3ea7779f67
#
_entry.id   9fefabd242c05ffa2b6bed3ea7779f67
#
_cell.length_a   1.000
_cell.length_b   1.000
_cell.length_c   1.000
_cell.angle_alpha   90.00
_cell.angle_beta   90.00
_cell.angle_gamma   90.00
#
_symmetry.space_group_name_H-M   'P 1'
#
loop_
_entity.id
_entity.type
_entity.pdbx_description
1 polymer ?
#
loop_
_entity_poly.entity_id
_entity_poly.type
_entity_poly.pdbx_seq_one_letter_code
_entity_poly.pdbx_strand_id
1 'polypeptide(L)'
;MKKATMTLDRSFSIGKIDPRMYGSFIEHLGRAVYGGIYEPGHPTADENGFRRDVIDLVKKLDVPVTRYPGGNFVSGFDWEDSIGPRENRRHRLDLAWFTTETNEVGLHEFIDWCKKANTEPMYAINLGTRGVDAARSIVEYANHPGGSYFSDLRKKNGAKDPFGIKLLCLGNEM
;
A
#
# COMPACT_ATOMS: atom_id res chain seq x y z
N MET A 1 26.77 -23.19 29.73
CA MET A 1 25.87 -22.04 29.45
C MET A 1 26.73 -20.85 29.02
N LYS A 2 26.46 -20.25 27.86
CA LYS A 2 27.19 -19.04 27.42
C LYS A 2 26.61 -17.83 28.18
N LYS A 3 27.48 -16.97 28.70
CA LYS A 3 27.08 -15.73 29.38
C LYS A 3 27.29 -14.57 28.44
N ALA A 4 26.37 -13.60 28.45
CA ALA A 4 26.46 -12.32 27.73
C ALA A 4 26.19 -11.18 28.73
N THR A 5 26.89 -10.06 28.55
CA THR A 5 26.67 -8.83 29.32
C THR A 5 26.26 -7.72 28.38
N MET A 6 25.23 -6.98 28.76
CA MET A 6 24.77 -5.81 28.02
C MET A 6 24.95 -4.57 28.94
N THR A 7 25.58 -3.54 28.40
CA THR A 7 25.73 -2.26 29.10
C THR A 7 24.93 -1.21 28.35
N LEU A 8 24.03 -0.51 29.07
CA LEU A 8 23.23 0.59 28.55
C LEU A 8 23.64 1.88 29.25
N ASP A 9 24.01 2.90 28.48
CA ASP A 9 24.39 4.21 29.00
C ASP A 9 23.94 5.30 28.02
N ARG A 10 23.51 6.44 28.53
CA ARG A 10 23.06 7.57 27.70
C ARG A 10 24.18 8.12 26.81
N SER A 11 25.42 8.03 27.23
CA SER A 11 26.59 8.45 26.45
C SER A 11 26.87 7.57 25.25
N PHE A 12 26.27 6.38 25.19
CA PHE A 12 26.39 5.43 24.05
C PHE A 12 25.31 5.62 23.00
N SER A 13 24.55 6.73 23.04
CA SER A 13 23.57 7.04 22.01
C SER A 13 24.27 7.29 20.68
N ILE A 14 23.87 6.52 19.63
CA ILE A 14 24.43 6.62 18.27
C ILE A 14 23.52 7.37 17.30
N GLY A 15 22.27 7.65 17.66
CA GLY A 15 21.33 8.37 16.81
C GLY A 15 19.90 8.35 17.32
N LYS A 16 19.03 9.07 16.61
CA LYS A 16 17.58 9.03 16.83
C LYS A 16 17.00 7.88 16.03
N ILE A 17 16.02 7.19 16.59
CA ILE A 17 15.22 6.20 15.86
C ILE A 17 14.28 6.95 14.93
N ASP A 18 14.31 6.64 13.63
CA ASP A 18 13.32 7.17 12.69
C ASP A 18 11.94 6.57 13.04
N PRO A 19 10.89 7.39 13.21
CA PRO A 19 9.54 6.89 13.52
C PRO A 19 9.02 5.84 12.52
N ARG A 20 9.48 5.88 11.26
CA ARG A 20 9.08 4.92 10.23
C ARG A 20 9.46 3.47 10.56
N MET A 21 10.37 3.25 11.51
CA MET A 21 10.64 1.90 12.03
C MET A 21 9.43 1.24 12.70
N TYR A 22 8.45 2.04 13.11
CA TYR A 22 7.18 1.57 13.70
C TYR A 22 6.04 1.51 12.67
N GLY A 23 6.38 1.50 11.38
CA GLY A 23 5.43 1.36 10.28
C GLY A 23 4.73 0.01 10.24
N SER A 24 3.70 -0.06 9.41
CA SER A 24 2.93 -1.27 9.16
C SER A 24 3.09 -1.74 7.72
N PHE A 25 2.70 -2.99 7.51
CA PHE A 25 2.71 -3.66 6.22
C PHE A 25 1.36 -4.30 5.93
N ILE A 26 0.83 -4.06 4.74
CA ILE A 26 -0.41 -4.65 4.24
C ILE A 26 -0.11 -5.35 2.93
N GLU A 27 -0.55 -6.60 2.82
CA GLU A 27 -0.47 -7.40 1.62
C GLU A 27 -1.84 -7.98 1.28
N HIS A 28 -2.12 -8.19 0.00
CA HIS A 28 -3.27 -8.99 -0.45
C HIS A 28 -3.06 -10.47 -0.10
N LEU A 29 -3.08 -10.76 1.20
CA LEU A 29 -2.84 -12.06 1.80
C LEU A 29 -3.91 -12.34 2.84
N GLY A 30 -4.55 -13.49 2.74
CA GLY A 30 -5.56 -13.91 3.71
C GLY A 30 -6.66 -12.86 3.88
N ARG A 31 -6.85 -12.36 5.09
CA ARG A 31 -7.86 -11.34 5.43
C ARG A 31 -7.24 -9.97 5.76
N ALA A 32 -6.04 -9.68 5.29
CA ALA A 32 -5.42 -8.38 5.59
C ALA A 32 -6.12 -7.23 4.85
N VAL A 33 -6.48 -7.43 3.59
CA VAL A 33 -7.22 -6.45 2.78
C VAL A 33 -8.71 -6.75 2.83
N TYR A 34 -9.17 -7.81 2.16
CA TYR A 34 -10.58 -8.20 2.10
C TYR A 34 -11.01 -8.92 3.39
N GLY A 35 -12.00 -8.36 4.09
CA GLY A 35 -12.38 -8.80 5.44
C GLY A 35 -11.41 -8.35 6.54
N GLY A 36 -10.48 -7.44 6.19
CA GLY A 36 -9.56 -6.77 7.09
C GLY A 36 -9.76 -5.26 7.06
N ILE A 37 -8.93 -4.53 6.31
CA ILE A 37 -9.07 -3.07 6.16
C ILE A 37 -10.30 -2.69 5.32
N TYR A 38 -10.74 -3.55 4.42
CA TYR A 38 -11.85 -3.34 3.49
C TYR A 38 -12.85 -4.49 3.60
N GLU A 39 -14.08 -4.15 4.01
CA GLU A 39 -15.21 -5.09 4.15
C GLU A 39 -16.53 -4.30 4.07
N PRO A 40 -17.07 -4.05 2.86
CA PRO A 40 -18.24 -3.18 2.66
C PRO A 40 -19.49 -3.61 3.43
N GLY A 41 -19.63 -4.92 3.71
CA GLY A 41 -20.75 -5.47 4.50
C GLY A 41 -20.57 -5.39 6.02
N HIS A 42 -19.43 -4.90 6.52
CA HIS A 42 -19.17 -4.85 7.97
C HIS A 42 -19.95 -3.72 8.63
N PRO A 43 -20.48 -3.91 9.89
CA PRO A 43 -21.23 -2.86 10.60
C PRO A 43 -20.48 -1.54 10.81
N THR A 44 -19.14 -1.58 10.83
CA THR A 44 -18.29 -0.38 10.96
C THR A 44 -17.77 0.14 9.63
N ALA A 45 -18.19 -0.45 8.48
CA ALA A 45 -17.76 0.03 7.17
C ALA A 45 -18.16 1.49 6.95
N ASP A 46 -17.26 2.27 6.37
CA ASP A 46 -17.58 3.60 5.87
C ASP A 46 -18.23 3.53 4.47
N GLU A 47 -18.55 4.69 3.91
CA GLU A 47 -19.16 4.82 2.57
C GLU A 47 -18.28 4.25 1.44
N ASN A 48 -16.97 4.08 1.66
CA ASN A 48 -16.02 3.51 0.70
C ASN A 48 -15.74 2.02 0.94
N GLY A 49 -16.32 1.44 2.01
CA GLY A 49 -16.15 0.05 2.38
C GLY A 49 -14.99 -0.23 3.33
N PHE A 50 -14.34 0.81 3.86
CA PHE A 50 -13.25 0.63 4.83
C PHE A 50 -13.79 0.46 6.26
N ARG A 51 -13.20 -0.44 6.99
CA ARG A 51 -13.54 -0.71 8.40
C ARG A 51 -13.01 0.41 9.30
N ARG A 52 -13.92 1.21 9.86
CA ARG A 52 -13.58 2.32 10.78
C ARG A 52 -12.93 1.83 12.06
N ASP A 53 -13.37 0.70 12.59
CA ASP A 53 -12.76 0.10 13.79
C ASP A 53 -11.28 -0.22 13.59
N VAL A 54 -10.89 -0.70 12.39
CA VAL A 54 -9.49 -0.94 12.03
C VAL A 54 -8.73 0.37 11.85
N ILE A 55 -9.31 1.35 11.16
CA ILE A 55 -8.73 2.69 11.00
C ILE A 55 -8.44 3.33 12.37
N ASP A 56 -9.38 3.24 13.31
CA ASP A 56 -9.23 3.81 14.64
C ASP A 56 -8.11 3.13 15.45
N LEU A 57 -7.95 1.80 15.30
CA LEU A 57 -6.82 1.07 15.89
C LEU A 57 -5.48 1.49 15.29
N VAL A 58 -5.39 1.65 13.98
CA VAL A 58 -4.17 2.13 13.29
C VAL A 58 -3.80 3.53 13.76
N LYS A 59 -4.78 4.44 13.89
CA LYS A 59 -4.57 5.77 14.47
C LYS A 59 -4.10 5.71 15.93
N LYS A 60 -4.70 4.83 16.72
CA LYS A 60 -4.32 4.67 18.15
C LYS A 60 -2.89 4.14 18.30
N LEU A 61 -2.43 3.32 17.35
CA LEU A 61 -1.06 2.84 17.29
C LEU A 61 -0.08 3.89 16.75
N ASP A 62 -0.59 5.01 16.22
CA ASP A 62 0.19 6.09 15.59
C ASP A 62 1.14 5.55 14.50
N VAL A 63 0.60 4.72 13.60
CA VAL A 63 1.37 4.06 12.53
C VAL A 63 1.88 5.10 11.52
N PRO A 64 3.19 5.40 11.49
CA PRO A 64 3.72 6.53 10.72
C PRO A 64 3.76 6.26 9.21
N VAL A 65 3.89 5.00 8.79
CA VAL A 65 3.97 4.61 7.38
C VAL A 65 3.35 3.23 7.20
N THR A 66 2.65 3.03 6.08
CA THR A 66 2.10 1.72 5.71
C THR A 66 2.57 1.32 4.31
N ARG A 67 3.22 0.14 4.21
CA ARG A 67 3.65 -0.45 2.95
C ARG A 67 2.54 -1.30 2.34
N TYR A 68 2.33 -1.16 1.02
CA TYR A 68 1.28 -1.83 0.22
C TYR A 68 1.78 -1.97 -1.24
N PRO A 69 1.31 -2.87 -2.12
CA PRO A 69 0.24 -3.86 -1.92
C PRO A 69 0.73 -5.19 -1.37
N GLY A 70 1.99 -5.31 -1.03
CA GLY A 70 2.48 -6.54 -0.46
C GLY A 70 3.96 -6.76 -0.60
N GLY A 71 4.28 -7.92 -0.19
CA GLY A 71 5.35 -8.85 -0.32
C GLY A 71 5.26 -9.60 -1.64
N ASN A 72 5.09 -10.95 -1.57
CA ASN A 72 5.10 -11.80 -2.76
C ASN A 72 3.96 -11.49 -3.74
N PHE A 73 2.83 -11.01 -3.25
CA PHE A 73 1.72 -10.54 -4.09
C PHE A 73 2.17 -9.52 -5.14
N VAL A 74 2.99 -8.52 -4.76
CA VAL A 74 3.37 -7.46 -5.70
C VAL A 74 4.15 -7.98 -6.91
N SER A 75 4.87 -9.09 -6.76
CA SER A 75 5.69 -9.66 -7.85
C SER A 75 4.86 -10.21 -9.02
N GLY A 76 3.56 -10.47 -8.81
CA GLY A 76 2.62 -10.87 -9.84
C GLY A 76 1.52 -9.84 -10.14
N PHE A 77 1.55 -8.68 -9.51
CA PHE A 77 0.47 -7.70 -9.54
C PHE A 77 0.57 -6.72 -10.70
N ASP A 78 -0.51 -6.59 -11.46
CA ASP A 78 -0.68 -5.58 -12.50
C ASP A 78 -1.52 -4.42 -11.94
N TRP A 79 -0.86 -3.33 -11.56
CA TRP A 79 -1.52 -2.18 -10.92
C TRP A 79 -2.62 -1.55 -11.79
N GLU A 80 -2.48 -1.65 -13.11
CA GLU A 80 -3.46 -1.14 -14.07
C GLU A 80 -4.82 -1.84 -13.97
N ASP A 81 -4.86 -3.08 -13.51
CA ASP A 81 -6.10 -3.82 -13.31
C ASP A 81 -6.90 -3.32 -12.09
N SER A 82 -6.25 -2.57 -11.18
CA SER A 82 -6.85 -2.09 -9.92
C SER A 82 -7.22 -0.61 -9.93
N ILE A 83 -7.25 0.04 -11.10
CA ILE A 83 -7.62 1.45 -11.25
C ILE A 83 -8.90 1.62 -12.09
N GLY A 84 -9.50 2.81 -12.02
CA GLY A 84 -10.77 3.09 -12.71
C GLY A 84 -11.99 2.49 -12.02
N PRO A 85 -13.17 2.47 -12.69
CA PRO A 85 -14.41 1.94 -12.13
C PRO A 85 -14.27 0.48 -11.73
N ARG A 86 -14.71 0.12 -10.51
CA ARG A 86 -14.55 -1.22 -9.94
C ARG A 86 -15.18 -2.32 -10.80
N GLU A 87 -16.32 -2.05 -11.40
CA GLU A 87 -17.06 -2.96 -12.27
C GLU A 87 -16.31 -3.35 -13.56
N ASN A 88 -15.30 -2.58 -13.93
CA ASN A 88 -14.44 -2.82 -15.10
C ASN A 88 -13.09 -3.42 -14.74
N ARG A 89 -12.80 -3.62 -13.46
CA ARG A 89 -11.52 -4.16 -13.01
C ARG A 89 -11.45 -5.66 -13.27
N ARG A 90 -10.28 -6.12 -13.71
CA ARG A 90 -10.08 -7.53 -14.03
C ARG A 90 -9.88 -8.34 -12.77
N HIS A 91 -10.56 -9.47 -12.67
CA HIS A 91 -10.22 -10.49 -11.70
C HIS A 91 -9.01 -11.28 -12.18
N ARG A 92 -8.05 -11.52 -11.31
CA ARG A 92 -6.80 -12.22 -11.63
C ARG A 92 -6.56 -13.37 -10.67
N LEU A 93 -5.91 -14.42 -11.17
CA LEU A 93 -5.28 -15.39 -10.29
C LEU A 93 -4.06 -14.73 -9.64
N ASP A 94 -4.07 -14.66 -8.32
CA ASP A 94 -2.88 -14.29 -7.56
C ASP A 94 -1.91 -15.46 -7.53
N LEU A 95 -0.70 -15.24 -8.03
CA LEU A 95 0.33 -16.26 -8.18
C LEU A 95 1.07 -16.57 -6.87
N ALA A 96 0.99 -15.68 -5.88
CA ALA A 96 1.66 -15.86 -4.59
C ALA A 96 0.81 -16.73 -3.64
N TRP A 97 -0.50 -16.45 -3.56
CA TRP A 97 -1.38 -17.05 -2.57
C TRP A 97 -2.48 -17.93 -3.17
N PHE A 98 -2.48 -18.10 -4.50
CA PHE A 98 -3.41 -18.94 -5.28
C PHE A 98 -4.89 -18.59 -5.02
N THR A 99 -5.17 -17.32 -4.82
CA THR A 99 -6.52 -16.79 -4.64
C THR A 99 -6.96 -16.02 -5.89
N THR A 100 -8.25 -15.72 -6.00
CA THR A 100 -8.73 -14.79 -7.02
C THR A 100 -8.68 -13.37 -6.46
N GLU A 101 -7.82 -12.53 -7.04
CA GLU A 101 -7.78 -11.10 -6.74
C GLU A 101 -8.89 -10.38 -7.54
N THR A 102 -9.78 -9.69 -6.81
CA THR A 102 -10.89 -8.95 -7.41
C THR A 102 -10.54 -7.54 -7.83
N ASN A 103 -9.40 -7.04 -7.36
CA ASN A 103 -8.93 -5.67 -7.61
C ASN A 103 -9.90 -4.57 -7.12
N GLU A 104 -10.79 -4.87 -6.18
CA GLU A 104 -11.69 -3.87 -5.58
C GLU A 104 -10.93 -2.80 -4.79
N VAL A 105 -9.79 -3.19 -4.21
CA VAL A 105 -8.85 -2.29 -3.53
C VAL A 105 -7.59 -2.16 -4.38
N GLY A 106 -7.33 -0.97 -4.85
CA GLY A 106 -6.14 -0.62 -5.63
C GLY A 106 -5.46 0.62 -5.07
N LEU A 107 -4.67 1.29 -5.92
CA LEU A 107 -3.90 2.47 -5.51
C LEU A 107 -4.78 3.60 -4.96
N HIS A 108 -5.91 3.90 -5.61
CA HIS A 108 -6.81 4.99 -5.17
C HIS A 108 -7.38 4.70 -3.79
N GLU A 109 -7.87 3.48 -3.59
CA GLU A 109 -8.45 3.04 -2.32
C GLU A 109 -7.39 3.03 -1.21
N PHE A 110 -6.18 2.57 -1.51
CA PHE A 110 -5.08 2.58 -0.55
C PHE A 110 -4.69 4.00 -0.11
N ILE A 111 -4.58 4.94 -1.06
CA ILE A 111 -4.28 6.34 -0.74
C ILE A 111 -5.39 6.98 0.10
N ASP A 112 -6.67 6.70 -0.20
CA ASP A 112 -7.79 7.18 0.61
C ASP A 112 -7.75 6.59 2.02
N TRP A 113 -7.52 5.28 2.12
CA TRP A 113 -7.35 4.62 3.42
C TRP A 113 -6.19 5.20 4.22
N CYS A 114 -5.03 5.45 3.61
CA CYS A 114 -3.89 6.09 4.29
C CYS A 114 -4.23 7.47 4.86
N LYS A 115 -4.96 8.29 4.09
CA LYS A 115 -5.45 9.60 4.57
C LYS A 115 -6.37 9.44 5.79
N LYS A 116 -7.32 8.50 5.72
CA LYS A 116 -8.25 8.20 6.81
C LYS A 116 -7.54 7.64 8.05
N ALA A 117 -6.54 6.80 7.87
CA ALA A 117 -5.75 6.21 8.95
C ALA A 117 -4.63 7.12 9.48
N ASN A 118 -4.36 8.26 8.83
CA ASN A 118 -3.27 9.18 9.16
C ASN A 118 -1.88 8.53 9.11
N THR A 119 -1.62 7.77 8.04
CA THR A 119 -0.35 7.07 7.80
C THR A 119 0.25 7.45 6.43
N GLU A 120 1.58 7.55 6.33
CA GLU A 120 2.25 7.84 5.05
C GLU A 120 2.20 6.61 4.14
N PRO A 121 1.81 6.73 2.86
CA PRO A 121 1.86 5.60 1.93
C PRO A 121 3.30 5.27 1.53
N MET A 122 3.66 3.98 1.61
CA MET A 122 4.82 3.39 0.98
C MET A 122 4.33 2.35 -0.04
N TYR A 123 4.65 2.57 -1.31
CA TYR A 123 4.12 1.72 -2.38
C TYR A 123 5.21 0.81 -2.97
N ALA A 124 4.94 -0.48 -3.00
CA ALA A 124 5.82 -1.45 -3.64
C ALA A 124 5.44 -1.62 -5.12
N ILE A 125 6.45 -1.64 -5.98
CA ILE A 125 6.32 -1.72 -7.44
C ILE A 125 6.68 -3.12 -7.91
N ASN A 126 5.87 -3.70 -8.80
CA ASN A 126 6.17 -4.98 -9.41
C ASN A 126 7.39 -4.87 -10.35
N LEU A 127 8.54 -5.37 -9.90
CA LEU A 127 9.71 -5.61 -10.74
C LEU A 127 10.00 -7.12 -10.92
N GLY A 128 9.16 -7.99 -10.36
CA GLY A 128 9.27 -9.44 -10.51
C GLY A 128 8.84 -9.91 -11.90
N THR A 129 7.58 -9.69 -12.25
CA THR A 129 7.00 -10.07 -13.54
C THR A 129 6.84 -8.90 -14.51
N ARG A 130 7.03 -7.65 -14.04
CA ARG A 130 6.93 -6.42 -14.83
C ARG A 130 8.29 -5.70 -14.89
N GLY A 131 8.55 -5.03 -15.98
CA GLY A 131 9.82 -4.35 -16.21
C GLY A 131 9.82 -2.87 -15.78
N VAL A 132 10.93 -2.18 -16.08
CA VAL A 132 11.16 -0.76 -15.75
C VAL A 132 10.08 0.16 -16.33
N ASP A 133 9.54 -0.14 -17.52
CA ASP A 133 8.48 0.67 -18.13
C ASP A 133 7.19 0.67 -17.31
N ALA A 134 6.79 -0.47 -16.76
CA ALA A 134 5.65 -0.54 -15.86
C ALA A 134 5.90 0.22 -14.55
N ALA A 135 7.13 0.13 -14.02
CA ALA A 135 7.55 0.90 -12.85
C ALA A 135 7.51 2.41 -13.09
N ARG A 136 8.01 2.86 -14.23
CA ARG A 136 7.91 4.27 -14.64
C ARG A 136 6.45 4.71 -14.77
N SER A 137 5.61 3.88 -15.36
CA SER A 137 4.21 4.18 -15.62
C SER A 137 3.41 4.39 -14.32
N ILE A 138 3.63 3.56 -13.29
CA ILE A 138 2.97 3.75 -11.99
C ILE A 138 3.44 5.02 -11.28
N VAL A 139 4.75 5.37 -11.36
CA VAL A 139 5.28 6.61 -10.79
C VAL A 139 4.70 7.83 -11.51
N GLU A 140 4.61 7.79 -12.84
CA GLU A 140 3.96 8.83 -13.63
C GLU A 140 2.48 8.98 -13.25
N TYR A 141 1.76 7.86 -13.19
CA TYR A 141 0.36 7.84 -12.77
C TYR A 141 0.17 8.47 -11.38
N ALA A 142 0.97 8.06 -10.41
CA ALA A 142 0.82 8.50 -9.03
C ALA A 142 1.25 9.94 -8.80
N ASN A 143 2.35 10.39 -9.40
CA ASN A 143 3.07 11.59 -8.97
C ASN A 143 3.18 12.71 -10.01
N HIS A 144 2.95 12.43 -11.31
CA HIS A 144 3.05 13.48 -12.31
C HIS A 144 1.80 14.38 -12.30
N PRO A 145 1.95 15.72 -12.35
CA PRO A 145 0.80 16.62 -12.18
C PRO A 145 -0.20 16.59 -13.34
N GLY A 146 0.19 16.26 -14.57
CA GLY A 146 -0.70 16.17 -15.72
C GLY A 146 0.00 16.44 -17.05
N GLY A 147 -0.75 16.26 -18.14
CA GLY A 147 -0.24 16.47 -19.50
C GLY A 147 0.50 15.27 -20.09
N SER A 148 0.43 14.12 -19.42
CA SER A 148 0.94 12.85 -19.93
C SER A 148 -0.13 11.76 -19.81
N TYR A 149 0.03 10.66 -20.57
CA TYR A 149 -0.98 9.61 -20.66
C TYR A 149 -1.44 9.10 -19.28
N PHE A 150 -0.50 8.68 -18.43
CA PHE A 150 -0.85 8.10 -17.14
C PHE A 150 -1.31 9.14 -16.11
N SER A 151 -0.76 10.33 -16.11
CA SER A 151 -1.23 11.40 -15.23
C SER A 151 -2.64 11.87 -15.56
N ASP A 152 -2.97 11.93 -16.86
CA ASP A 152 -4.32 12.29 -17.31
C ASP A 152 -5.30 11.13 -17.09
N LEU A 153 -4.85 9.87 -17.18
CA LEU A 153 -5.64 8.70 -16.79
C LEU A 153 -5.98 8.72 -15.29
N ARG A 154 -5.04 9.10 -14.41
CA ARG A 154 -5.34 9.31 -12.97
C ARG A 154 -6.47 10.31 -12.78
N LYS A 155 -6.41 11.46 -13.48
CA LYS A 155 -7.45 12.48 -13.40
C LYS A 155 -8.80 11.96 -13.90
N LYS A 156 -8.81 11.22 -15.00
CA LYS A 156 -10.01 10.56 -15.53
C LYS A 156 -10.60 9.57 -14.52
N ASN A 157 -9.74 8.90 -13.74
CA ASN A 157 -10.14 7.99 -12.69
C ASN A 157 -10.49 8.69 -11.35
N GLY A 158 -10.66 10.01 -11.36
CA GLY A 158 -11.19 10.78 -10.23
C GLY A 158 -10.17 11.47 -9.34
N ALA A 159 -8.86 11.24 -9.51
CA ALA A 159 -7.83 11.92 -8.71
C ALA A 159 -7.20 13.08 -9.50
N LYS A 160 -7.73 14.28 -9.30
CA LYS A 160 -7.26 15.50 -9.97
C LYS A 160 -5.79 15.78 -9.68
N ASP A 161 -5.41 15.74 -8.41
CA ASP A 161 -4.07 16.03 -7.95
C ASP A 161 -3.19 14.77 -7.84
N PRO A 162 -1.86 14.88 -7.94
CA PRO A 162 -0.95 13.79 -7.64
C PRO A 162 -1.14 13.22 -6.24
N PHE A 163 -0.94 11.93 -6.08
CA PHE A 163 -0.97 11.29 -4.76
C PHE A 163 0.23 11.68 -3.89
N GLY A 164 1.34 12.07 -4.53
CA GLY A 164 2.53 12.53 -3.82
C GLY A 164 3.23 11.41 -3.04
N ILE A 165 3.27 10.21 -3.57
CA ILE A 165 3.94 9.06 -2.92
C ILE A 165 5.44 9.31 -2.90
N LYS A 166 6.02 9.39 -1.70
CA LYS A 166 7.45 9.69 -1.50
C LYS A 166 8.29 8.43 -1.30
N LEU A 167 7.68 7.35 -0.85
CA LEU A 167 8.35 6.11 -0.51
C LEU A 167 7.94 5.02 -1.50
N LEU A 168 8.92 4.52 -2.26
CA LEU A 168 8.72 3.48 -3.26
C LEU A 168 9.66 2.30 -2.95
N CYS A 169 9.11 1.08 -2.90
CA CYS A 169 9.89 -0.14 -2.84
C CYS A 169 10.07 -0.67 -4.25
N LEU A 170 11.31 -0.89 -4.66
CA LEU A 170 11.66 -1.38 -5.99
C LEU A 170 11.67 -2.92 -5.99
N GLY A 171 10.49 -3.50 -6.13
CA GLY A 171 10.29 -4.94 -6.05
C GLY A 171 10.04 -5.46 -4.63
N ASN A 172 10.00 -6.79 -4.53
CA ASN A 172 9.94 -7.53 -3.27
C ASN A 172 10.82 -8.77 -3.39
N GLU A 173 11.75 -8.93 -2.47
CA GLU A 173 12.66 -10.10 -2.38
C GLU A 173 13.35 -10.43 -3.74
N MET A 174 13.85 -9.41 -4.43
CA MET A 174 14.46 -9.48 -5.76
C MET A 174 15.93 -9.90 -5.65
#